data_c9714a984a39a9262d945cf63be8d84e
#
_entry.id   c9714a984a39a9262d945cf63be8d84e
#
_cell.length_a   1.000
_cell.length_b   1.000
_cell.length_c   1.000
_cell.angle_alpha   90.00
_cell.angle_beta   90.00
_cell.angle_gamma   90.00
#
_symmetry.space_group_name_H-M   'P 1'
#
loop_
_entity.id
_entity.type
_entity.pdbx_description
1 polymer ?
#
loop_
_entity_poly.entity_id
_entity_poly.type
_entity_poly.pdbx_seq_one_letter_code
_entity_poly.pdbx_strand_id
1 'polypeptide(L)'
;MVRFLSTIAAIVVLAASSGHPLPASAQQADAVAASISERVNRGTVGIITGGVNGTYIRIAADLASVLDGDHDLRILPIIGKGSVQNITDILYLRGTDIGIVQSDVLAYMQKAGIHPTIDRRIRYITKLYNEEFHLLARSTIDSVEDLAGQTVNFGPEGSGTYMTASTVFDILGVDVEPVTDDYGLALEKLLRGEIAAMIYVAGKPTDIFTKIPADSGVHFVPVPLTDALMETYLPSTLTHVDYPDLVPEARDIETIAIGAVMAVYNWAPDQERYTKVARFVEAFFSNFEEFLKPPRHQKWQEVNLAAVVPGWTRFPPAQQWLDARPRAEAAVYDPELRTAFQAFVQFIKESEPQAGQTISLDEAALFERFMAWRERQGSQ
;
A
#
# COMPACT_ATOMS: atom_id res chain seq x y z
N MET A 1 5.35 -17.37 93.20
CA MET A 1 4.83 -16.51 92.08
C MET A 1 6.04 -15.82 91.44
N VAL A 2 6.63 -16.43 90.43
CA VAL A 2 7.83 -15.93 89.76
C VAL A 2 7.40 -15.55 88.31
N ARG A 3 7.59 -14.28 87.95
CA ARG A 3 7.35 -13.74 86.64
C ARG A 3 8.63 -13.94 85.80
N PHE A 4 8.57 -14.68 84.75
CA PHE A 4 9.57 -14.71 83.68
C PHE A 4 9.30 -13.62 82.64
N LEU A 5 10.23 -12.67 82.53
CA LEU A 5 10.25 -11.74 81.35
C LEU A 5 11.14 -12.41 80.29
N SER A 6 10.53 -12.67 79.12
CA SER A 6 11.26 -13.09 77.94
C SER A 6 11.53 -11.87 77.06
N THR A 7 12.82 -11.54 76.93
CA THR A 7 13.30 -10.47 76.04
C THR A 7 13.52 -11.07 74.64
N ILE A 8 12.72 -10.65 73.67
CA ILE A 8 12.93 -11.01 72.25
C ILE A 8 13.90 -9.98 71.68
N ALA A 9 15.10 -10.42 71.32
CA ALA A 9 16.07 -9.63 70.56
C ALA A 9 15.73 -9.75 69.07
N ALA A 10 15.26 -8.67 68.45
CA ALA A 10 15.06 -8.58 67.01
C ALA A 10 16.41 -8.38 66.30
N ILE A 11 16.90 -9.37 65.59
CA ILE A 11 18.06 -9.23 64.70
C ILE A 11 17.58 -8.59 63.40
N VAL A 12 17.90 -7.31 63.17
CA VAL A 12 17.74 -6.64 61.92
C VAL A 12 18.91 -7.03 61.02
N VAL A 13 18.68 -7.92 60.06
CA VAL A 13 19.64 -8.22 58.99
C VAL A 13 19.56 -7.10 57.96
N LEU A 14 20.47 -6.13 58.01
CA LEU A 14 20.71 -5.22 56.91
C LEU A 14 21.30 -6.02 55.72
N ALA A 15 20.49 -6.34 54.72
CA ALA A 15 20.98 -6.80 53.45
C ALA A 15 21.63 -5.61 52.71
N ALA A 16 22.94 -5.43 52.90
CA ALA A 16 23.69 -4.53 52.02
C ALA A 16 23.71 -5.15 50.62
N SER A 17 22.87 -4.62 49.71
CA SER A 17 22.97 -4.91 48.29
C SER A 17 24.30 -4.36 47.77
N SER A 18 25.33 -5.18 47.83
CA SER A 18 26.60 -4.92 47.15
C SER A 18 26.35 -4.98 45.64
N GLY A 19 26.03 -3.85 45.07
CA GLY A 19 26.06 -3.68 43.62
C GLY A 19 27.50 -3.90 43.14
N HIS A 20 27.80 -5.12 42.72
CA HIS A 20 29.08 -5.41 42.10
C HIS A 20 29.09 -4.70 40.74
N PRO A 21 30.05 -3.79 40.49
CA PRO A 21 30.21 -3.22 39.15
C PRO A 21 30.50 -4.38 38.20
N LEU A 22 29.76 -4.42 37.09
CA LEU A 22 30.02 -5.35 36.00
C LEU A 22 31.49 -5.25 35.60
N PRO A 23 32.18 -6.38 35.30
CA PRO A 23 33.56 -6.33 34.85
C PRO A 23 33.69 -5.44 33.59
N ALA A 24 34.74 -4.64 33.50
CA ALA A 24 34.97 -3.67 32.43
C ALA A 24 34.81 -4.28 31.00
N SER A 25 35.13 -5.56 30.86
CA SER A 25 34.92 -6.33 29.62
C SER A 25 33.44 -6.52 29.27
N ALA A 26 32.54 -6.68 30.23
CA ALA A 26 31.12 -6.79 30.03
C ALA A 26 30.52 -5.43 29.61
N GLN A 27 30.92 -4.35 30.28
CA GLN A 27 30.52 -2.98 29.94
C GLN A 27 30.98 -2.58 28.52
N GLN A 28 32.19 -3.00 28.13
CA GLN A 28 32.71 -2.75 26.79
C GLN A 28 31.97 -3.58 25.73
N ALA A 29 31.64 -4.83 26.02
CA ALA A 29 30.82 -5.66 25.12
C ALA A 29 29.40 -5.10 24.93
N ASP A 30 28.77 -4.64 26.02
CA ASP A 30 27.44 -3.99 25.94
C ASP A 30 27.47 -2.67 25.16
N ALA A 31 28.54 -1.86 25.33
CA ALA A 31 28.71 -0.63 24.56
C ALA A 31 28.92 -0.90 23.08
N VAL A 32 29.68 -1.94 22.72
CA VAL A 32 29.86 -2.36 21.32
C VAL A 32 28.53 -2.88 20.73
N ALA A 33 27.82 -3.73 21.47
CA ALA A 33 26.51 -4.23 21.04
C ALA A 33 25.51 -3.10 20.86
N ALA A 34 25.46 -2.12 21.76
CA ALA A 34 24.61 -0.95 21.65
C ALA A 34 24.94 -0.11 20.39
N SER A 35 26.23 0.12 20.11
CA SER A 35 26.69 0.87 18.94
C SER A 35 26.35 0.15 17.61
N ILE A 36 26.45 -1.18 17.58
CA ILE A 36 26.06 -2.00 16.44
C ILE A 36 24.54 -1.91 16.24
N SER A 37 23.78 -2.08 17.31
CA SER A 37 22.31 -1.99 17.29
C SER A 37 21.86 -0.64 16.79
N GLU A 38 22.42 0.45 17.29
CA GLU A 38 22.11 1.81 16.83
C GLU A 38 22.41 1.98 15.35
N ARG A 39 23.58 1.56 14.88
CA ARG A 39 23.99 1.66 13.49
C ARG A 39 23.07 0.85 12.54
N VAL A 40 22.71 -0.39 12.94
CA VAL A 40 21.83 -1.26 12.14
C VAL A 40 20.41 -0.70 12.05
N ASN A 41 19.91 -0.05 13.12
CA ASN A 41 18.54 0.45 13.17
C ASN A 41 18.38 1.89 12.66
N ARG A 42 19.46 2.68 12.60
CA ARG A 42 19.42 4.12 12.29
C ARG A 42 18.72 4.43 10.97
N GLY A 43 18.95 3.64 9.93
CA GLY A 43 18.37 3.82 8.60
C GLY A 43 17.22 2.87 8.28
N THR A 44 16.80 2.02 9.21
CA THR A 44 15.76 1.02 8.95
C THR A 44 14.36 1.66 8.91
N VAL A 45 13.67 1.53 7.77
CA VAL A 45 12.29 1.97 7.55
C VAL A 45 11.40 0.73 7.45
N GLY A 46 10.55 0.52 8.46
CA GLY A 46 9.56 -0.56 8.44
C GLY A 46 8.33 -0.16 7.63
N ILE A 47 7.98 -0.96 6.63
CA ILE A 47 6.81 -0.76 5.77
C ILE A 47 5.83 -1.91 5.99
N ILE A 48 4.71 -1.63 6.69
CA ILE A 48 3.64 -2.61 6.91
C ILE A 48 2.79 -2.76 5.65
N THR A 49 2.49 -4.00 5.27
CA THR A 49 1.85 -4.38 4.01
C THR A 49 0.57 -5.20 4.26
N GLY A 50 0.08 -5.87 3.23
CA GLY A 50 -0.97 -6.90 3.35
C GLY A 50 -0.40 -8.29 3.53
N GLY A 51 -1.21 -9.31 3.27
CA GLY A 51 -0.82 -10.72 3.28
C GLY A 51 0.22 -11.05 2.20
N VAL A 52 0.81 -12.24 2.33
CA VAL A 52 1.94 -12.71 1.49
C VAL A 52 1.64 -12.81 0.00
N ASN A 53 0.37 -12.96 -0.38
CA ASN A 53 -0.07 -13.12 -1.77
C ASN A 53 -0.53 -11.80 -2.40
N GLY A 54 -0.49 -10.67 -1.65
CA GLY A 54 -1.00 -9.38 -2.09
C GLY A 54 0.03 -8.53 -2.84
N THR A 55 -0.46 -7.50 -3.50
CA THR A 55 0.38 -6.53 -4.22
C THR A 55 1.23 -5.69 -3.27
N TYR A 56 0.74 -5.35 -2.07
CA TYR A 56 1.47 -4.51 -1.11
C TYR A 56 2.86 -5.05 -0.75
N ILE A 57 2.96 -6.36 -0.47
CA ILE A 57 4.25 -6.97 -0.10
C ILE A 57 5.23 -6.96 -1.28
N ARG A 58 4.75 -7.08 -2.52
CA ARG A 58 5.56 -7.00 -3.74
C ARG A 58 6.09 -5.58 -3.96
N ILE A 59 5.24 -4.57 -3.80
CA ILE A 59 5.63 -3.16 -3.86
C ILE A 59 6.69 -2.85 -2.79
N ALA A 60 6.50 -3.31 -1.54
CA ALA A 60 7.48 -3.12 -0.48
C ALA A 60 8.81 -3.87 -0.73
N ALA A 61 8.75 -5.04 -1.36
CA ALA A 61 9.95 -5.78 -1.77
C ALA A 61 10.70 -5.05 -2.91
N ASP A 62 9.99 -4.45 -3.85
CA ASP A 62 10.60 -3.60 -4.88
C ASP A 62 11.27 -2.37 -4.26
N LEU A 63 10.61 -1.71 -3.28
CA LEU A 63 11.20 -0.61 -2.53
C LEU A 63 12.50 -1.03 -1.84
N ALA A 64 12.51 -2.18 -1.17
CA ALA A 64 13.72 -2.73 -0.56
C ALA A 64 14.81 -2.98 -1.61
N SER A 65 14.45 -3.60 -2.72
CA SER A 65 15.41 -3.95 -3.77
C SER A 65 16.06 -2.75 -4.48
N VAL A 66 15.39 -1.60 -4.51
CA VAL A 66 15.91 -0.38 -5.16
C VAL A 66 16.62 0.53 -4.16
N LEU A 67 16.09 0.63 -2.93
CA LEU A 67 16.51 1.67 -1.99
C LEU A 67 17.45 1.19 -0.90
N ASP A 68 17.63 -0.14 -0.70
CA ASP A 68 18.56 -0.66 0.31
C ASP A 68 19.99 -0.21 0.01
N GLY A 69 20.61 0.45 1.00
CA GLY A 69 21.96 1.00 0.90
C GLY A 69 22.04 2.41 0.33
N ASP A 70 20.97 2.93 -0.26
CA ASP A 70 20.91 4.33 -0.68
C ASP A 70 20.64 5.24 0.54
N HIS A 71 21.39 6.32 0.70
CA HIS A 71 21.29 7.23 1.85
C HIS A 71 21.30 6.55 3.23
N ASP A 72 22.04 5.45 3.40
CA ASP A 72 22.05 4.61 4.61
C ASP A 72 20.67 3.99 4.95
N LEU A 73 19.77 3.89 3.97
CA LEU A 73 18.46 3.28 4.15
C LEU A 73 18.53 1.75 4.17
N ARG A 74 17.66 1.17 4.95
CA ARG A 74 17.31 -0.25 4.91
C ARG A 74 15.79 -0.37 4.96
N ILE A 75 15.18 -0.89 3.92
CA ILE A 75 13.75 -1.07 3.84
C ILE A 75 13.38 -2.46 4.38
N LEU A 76 12.49 -2.49 5.35
CA LEU A 76 12.02 -3.73 5.96
C LEU A 76 10.53 -3.93 5.63
N PRO A 77 10.20 -4.75 4.62
CA PRO A 77 8.82 -5.15 4.37
C PRO A 77 8.27 -5.99 5.55
N ILE A 78 7.11 -5.60 6.08
CA ILE A 78 6.44 -6.26 7.20
C ILE A 78 5.11 -6.79 6.70
N ILE A 79 4.85 -8.08 6.92
CA ILE A 79 3.55 -8.68 6.59
C ILE A 79 2.51 -8.17 7.59
N GLY A 80 1.39 -7.68 7.06
CA GLY A 80 0.26 -7.18 7.83
C GLY A 80 -1.06 -7.75 7.29
N LYS A 81 -2.18 -7.19 7.74
CA LYS A 81 -3.52 -7.57 7.25
C LYS A 81 -4.04 -6.61 6.17
N GLY A 82 -3.48 -5.42 6.07
CA GLY A 82 -3.93 -4.37 5.17
C GLY A 82 -4.54 -3.17 5.91
N SER A 83 -5.24 -2.33 5.22
CA SER A 83 -5.61 -0.95 5.51
C SER A 83 -5.88 -0.57 6.97
N VAL A 84 -6.92 -1.11 7.60
CA VAL A 84 -7.31 -0.72 8.98
C VAL A 84 -6.25 -1.13 10.01
N GLN A 85 -5.75 -2.37 9.89
CA GLN A 85 -4.67 -2.85 10.73
C GLN A 85 -3.40 -2.03 10.52
N ASN A 86 -3.03 -1.73 9.28
CA ASN A 86 -1.80 -1.00 8.95
C ASN A 86 -1.82 0.42 9.53
N ILE A 87 -2.95 1.13 9.49
CA ILE A 87 -3.11 2.43 10.17
C ILE A 87 -2.88 2.27 11.68
N THR A 88 -3.46 1.25 12.30
CA THR A 88 -3.26 0.96 13.73
C THR A 88 -1.80 0.68 14.04
N ASP A 89 -1.12 -0.06 13.17
CA ASP A 89 0.30 -0.39 13.34
C ASP A 89 1.22 0.83 13.16
N ILE A 90 0.92 1.74 12.22
CA ILE A 90 1.61 3.03 12.09
C ILE A 90 1.49 3.86 13.39
N LEU A 91 0.33 3.82 14.04
CA LEU A 91 0.07 4.58 15.26
C LEU A 91 0.79 4.01 16.49
N TYR A 92 0.88 2.69 16.61
CA TYR A 92 1.17 2.05 17.90
C TYR A 92 2.27 0.99 17.86
N LEU A 93 2.55 0.37 16.70
CA LEU A 93 3.54 -0.70 16.61
C LEU A 93 4.95 -0.11 16.44
N ARG A 94 5.86 -0.50 17.33
CA ARG A 94 7.27 -0.08 17.22
C ARG A 94 7.92 -0.72 16.00
N GLY A 95 8.68 0.07 15.26
CA GLY A 95 9.36 -0.39 14.05
C GLY A 95 8.54 -0.28 12.77
N THR A 96 7.27 0.12 12.87
CA THR A 96 6.43 0.48 11.72
C THR A 96 6.52 1.99 11.49
N ASP A 97 7.00 2.40 10.34
CA ASP A 97 7.15 3.82 9.98
C ASP A 97 6.14 4.22 8.89
N ILE A 98 5.90 3.33 7.94
CA ILE A 98 5.06 3.53 6.75
C ILE A 98 4.11 2.34 6.62
N GLY A 99 2.93 2.55 6.05
CA GLY A 99 2.01 1.48 5.69
C GLY A 99 1.39 1.70 4.33
N ILE A 100 1.12 0.63 3.60
CA ILE A 100 0.34 0.68 2.37
C ILE A 100 -1.10 0.38 2.73
N VAL A 101 -2.02 1.28 2.33
CA VAL A 101 -3.43 1.25 2.72
C VAL A 101 -4.32 1.74 1.56
N GLN A 102 -5.59 1.43 1.61
CA GLN A 102 -6.59 1.97 0.70
C GLN A 102 -6.94 3.43 1.05
N SER A 103 -7.28 4.23 0.06
CA SER A 103 -7.51 5.67 0.22
C SER A 103 -8.75 6.01 1.04
N ASP A 104 -9.73 5.13 1.14
CA ASP A 104 -10.97 5.27 1.90
C ASP A 104 -10.84 4.92 3.39
N VAL A 105 -9.71 4.36 3.82
CA VAL A 105 -9.51 3.85 5.19
C VAL A 105 -9.72 4.90 6.27
N LEU A 106 -9.31 6.16 6.05
CA LEU A 106 -9.48 7.19 7.07
C LEU A 106 -10.96 7.54 7.26
N ALA A 107 -11.71 7.68 6.16
CA ALA A 107 -13.15 7.94 6.20
C ALA A 107 -13.91 6.78 6.87
N TYR A 108 -13.54 5.53 6.55
CA TYR A 108 -14.09 4.35 7.20
C TYR A 108 -13.83 4.36 8.71
N MET A 109 -12.58 4.58 9.15
CA MET A 109 -12.21 4.57 10.56
C MET A 109 -12.90 5.69 11.36
N GLN A 110 -13.13 6.86 10.75
CA GLN A 110 -13.89 7.95 11.35
C GLN A 110 -15.37 7.58 11.49
N LYS A 111 -16.00 7.07 10.42
CA LYS A 111 -17.40 6.63 10.42
C LYS A 111 -17.66 5.51 11.43
N ALA A 112 -16.74 4.55 11.53
CA ALA A 112 -16.81 3.45 12.49
C ALA A 112 -16.47 3.86 13.94
N GLY A 113 -16.07 5.12 14.20
CA GLY A 113 -15.70 5.60 15.52
C GLY A 113 -14.39 5.01 16.08
N ILE A 114 -13.59 4.34 15.26
CA ILE A 114 -12.33 3.70 15.70
C ILE A 114 -11.31 4.76 16.09
N HIS A 115 -11.13 5.80 15.25
CA HIS A 115 -10.25 6.94 15.50
C HIS A 115 -10.86 8.22 14.91
N PRO A 116 -11.69 8.96 15.65
CA PRO A 116 -12.41 10.14 15.12
C PRO A 116 -11.52 11.27 14.58
N THR A 117 -10.26 11.35 15.01
CA THR A 117 -9.30 12.38 14.59
C THR A 117 -8.13 11.83 13.78
N ILE A 118 -8.33 10.72 13.10
CA ILE A 118 -7.26 10.01 12.39
C ILE A 118 -6.62 10.86 11.27
N ASP A 119 -7.42 11.67 10.58
CA ASP A 119 -7.01 12.63 9.55
C ASP A 119 -5.93 13.63 10.00
N ARG A 120 -5.88 13.93 11.30
CA ARG A 120 -4.86 14.81 11.90
C ARG A 120 -3.56 14.07 12.21
N ARG A 121 -3.62 12.76 12.38
CA ARG A 121 -2.51 11.92 12.84
C ARG A 121 -1.78 11.22 11.71
N ILE A 122 -2.44 11.00 10.58
CA ILE A 122 -1.90 10.30 9.42
C ILE A 122 -1.72 11.29 8.26
N ARG A 123 -0.66 11.05 7.49
CA ARG A 123 -0.33 11.75 6.24
C ARG A 123 -0.11 10.71 5.15
N TYR A 124 -0.15 11.12 3.89
CA TYR A 124 0.28 10.27 2.80
C TYR A 124 1.57 10.78 2.16
N ILE A 125 2.41 9.87 1.72
CA ILE A 125 3.61 10.18 0.93
C ILE A 125 3.20 10.36 -0.53
N THR A 126 2.60 9.33 -1.11
CA THR A 126 2.07 9.35 -2.48
C THR A 126 0.89 8.39 -2.63
N LYS A 127 0.04 8.64 -3.65
CA LYS A 127 -0.85 7.61 -4.20
C LYS A 127 0.01 6.63 -4.98
N LEU A 128 -0.21 5.35 -4.80
CA LEU A 128 0.46 4.30 -5.55
C LEU A 128 -0.35 3.98 -6.83
N TYR A 129 -1.11 2.94 -6.82
CA TYR A 129 -1.86 2.41 -7.96
C TYR A 129 -3.34 2.23 -7.58
N ASN A 130 -4.14 1.74 -8.50
CA ASN A 130 -5.50 1.33 -8.20
C ASN A 130 -5.56 -0.17 -7.91
N GLU A 131 -6.41 -0.54 -6.94
CA GLU A 131 -6.71 -1.91 -6.55
C GLU A 131 -8.12 -2.24 -6.99
N GLU A 132 -8.25 -3.29 -7.77
CA GLU A 132 -9.50 -3.75 -8.31
C GLU A 132 -10.24 -4.63 -7.29
N PHE A 133 -11.56 -4.50 -7.26
CA PHE A 133 -12.45 -5.34 -6.48
C PHE A 133 -12.73 -6.63 -7.27
N HIS A 134 -12.13 -7.72 -6.83
CA HIS A 134 -12.33 -9.03 -7.42
C HIS A 134 -13.43 -9.77 -6.65
N LEU A 135 -14.56 -10.02 -7.31
CA LEU A 135 -15.64 -10.85 -6.80
C LEU A 135 -15.60 -12.18 -7.58
N LEU A 136 -14.98 -13.19 -6.97
CA LEU A 136 -14.92 -14.54 -7.53
C LEU A 136 -16.03 -15.40 -6.90
N ALA A 137 -16.89 -16.00 -7.72
CA ALA A 137 -18.03 -16.77 -7.26
C ALA A 137 -18.16 -18.10 -8.01
N ARG A 138 -18.98 -19.01 -7.47
CA ARG A 138 -19.38 -20.24 -8.15
C ARG A 138 -20.16 -19.91 -9.41
N SER A 139 -20.10 -20.79 -10.41
CA SER A 139 -20.76 -20.64 -11.71
C SER A 139 -22.29 -20.52 -11.69
N THR A 140 -22.92 -20.67 -10.52
CA THR A 140 -24.36 -20.47 -10.30
C THR A 140 -24.73 -19.05 -9.85
N ILE A 141 -23.77 -18.17 -9.68
CA ILE A 141 -23.91 -16.77 -9.24
C ILE A 141 -23.54 -15.88 -10.42
N ASP A 142 -24.50 -15.21 -11.03
CA ASP A 142 -24.28 -14.38 -12.21
C ASP A 142 -24.26 -12.87 -11.88
N SER A 143 -24.79 -12.49 -10.72
CA SER A 143 -24.87 -11.09 -10.26
C SER A 143 -24.58 -10.97 -8.76
N VAL A 144 -24.35 -9.73 -8.29
CA VAL A 144 -24.17 -9.44 -6.86
C VAL A 144 -25.45 -9.75 -6.06
N GLU A 145 -26.60 -9.55 -6.67
CA GLU A 145 -27.93 -9.82 -6.08
C GLU A 145 -28.15 -11.30 -5.77
N ASP A 146 -27.57 -12.21 -6.57
CA ASP A 146 -27.65 -13.66 -6.34
C ASP A 146 -26.92 -14.12 -5.06
N LEU A 147 -26.10 -13.24 -4.49
CA LEU A 147 -25.42 -13.49 -3.22
C LEU A 147 -26.29 -13.23 -1.98
N ALA A 148 -27.50 -12.69 -2.15
CA ALA A 148 -28.38 -12.42 -1.01
C ALA A 148 -28.61 -13.69 -0.16
N GLY A 149 -28.31 -13.61 1.13
CA GLY A 149 -28.40 -14.73 2.10
C GLY A 149 -27.34 -15.82 1.90
N GLN A 150 -26.35 -15.64 1.00
CA GLN A 150 -25.27 -16.60 0.78
C GLN A 150 -24.07 -16.31 1.68
N THR A 151 -23.26 -17.34 1.95
CA THR A 151 -22.00 -17.20 2.66
C THR A 151 -20.93 -16.67 1.72
N VAL A 152 -20.38 -15.47 2.01
CA VAL A 152 -19.37 -14.78 1.20
C VAL A 152 -18.14 -14.46 2.05
N ASN A 153 -16.93 -14.76 1.55
CA ASN A 153 -15.72 -14.40 2.25
C ASN A 153 -15.32 -12.95 1.93
N PHE A 154 -15.27 -12.11 2.97
CA PHE A 154 -14.83 -10.72 2.91
C PHE A 154 -13.34 -10.54 3.20
N GLY A 155 -12.59 -11.65 3.37
CA GLY A 155 -11.19 -11.63 3.81
C GLY A 155 -11.02 -11.36 5.30
N PRO A 156 -9.78 -11.36 5.81
CA PRO A 156 -9.50 -11.21 7.23
C PRO A 156 -10.03 -9.90 7.80
N GLU A 157 -10.61 -9.96 8.99
CA GLU A 157 -11.06 -8.77 9.72
C GLU A 157 -9.90 -7.79 9.93
N GLY A 158 -10.15 -6.50 9.71
CA GLY A 158 -9.15 -5.43 9.74
C GLY A 158 -8.37 -5.25 8.43
N SER A 159 -8.59 -6.11 7.42
CA SER A 159 -8.06 -5.91 6.07
C SER A 159 -8.79 -4.81 5.30
N GLY A 160 -8.16 -4.32 4.24
CA GLY A 160 -8.82 -3.41 3.30
C GLY A 160 -9.97 -4.08 2.55
N THR A 161 -9.79 -5.34 2.16
CA THR A 161 -10.85 -6.12 1.50
C THR A 161 -12.11 -6.22 2.34
N TYR A 162 -11.98 -6.56 3.64
CA TYR A 162 -13.12 -6.61 4.56
C TYR A 162 -13.86 -5.27 4.64
N MET A 163 -13.10 -4.18 4.77
CA MET A 163 -13.63 -2.83 4.83
C MET A 163 -14.40 -2.45 3.56
N THR A 164 -13.76 -2.65 2.40
CA THR A 164 -14.36 -2.30 1.10
C THR A 164 -15.55 -3.21 0.79
N ALA A 165 -15.45 -4.52 1.02
CA ALA A 165 -16.55 -5.46 0.82
C ALA A 165 -17.77 -5.07 1.66
N SER A 166 -17.58 -4.82 2.96
CA SER A 166 -18.67 -4.38 3.84
C SER A 166 -19.33 -3.09 3.33
N THR A 167 -18.52 -2.12 2.88
CA THR A 167 -19.04 -0.84 2.36
C THR A 167 -19.79 -1.03 1.04
N VAL A 168 -19.27 -1.85 0.13
CA VAL A 168 -19.89 -2.10 -1.19
C VAL A 168 -21.24 -2.81 -1.02
N PHE A 169 -21.30 -3.86 -0.20
CA PHE A 169 -22.53 -4.60 0.03
C PHE A 169 -23.58 -3.76 0.78
N ASP A 170 -23.15 -2.91 1.74
CA ASP A 170 -24.04 -1.91 2.37
C ASP A 170 -24.64 -0.94 1.34
N ILE A 171 -23.82 -0.40 0.42
CA ILE A 171 -24.28 0.54 -0.61
C ILE A 171 -25.24 -0.13 -1.59
N LEU A 172 -24.96 -1.38 -1.99
CA LEU A 172 -25.80 -2.14 -2.92
C LEU A 172 -27.07 -2.70 -2.26
N GLY A 173 -27.13 -2.70 -0.90
CA GLY A 173 -28.29 -3.21 -0.16
C GLY A 173 -28.45 -4.72 -0.29
N VAL A 174 -27.36 -5.47 -0.45
CA VAL A 174 -27.34 -6.92 -0.55
C VAL A 174 -26.85 -7.53 0.75
N ASP A 175 -27.75 -8.15 1.51
CA ASP A 175 -27.43 -8.82 2.76
C ASP A 175 -26.84 -10.20 2.48
N VAL A 176 -25.63 -10.47 3.00
CA VAL A 176 -24.92 -11.76 2.90
C VAL A 176 -24.52 -12.26 4.28
N GLU A 177 -24.07 -13.51 4.38
CA GLU A 177 -23.43 -14.05 5.57
C GLU A 177 -21.91 -13.92 5.45
N PRO A 178 -21.28 -12.86 5.99
CA PRO A 178 -19.85 -12.63 5.80
C PRO A 178 -19.02 -13.59 6.66
N VAL A 179 -18.00 -14.20 6.04
CA VAL A 179 -16.93 -14.92 6.74
C VAL A 179 -15.59 -14.27 6.49
N THR A 180 -14.61 -14.51 7.36
CA THR A 180 -13.36 -13.75 7.42
C THR A 180 -12.12 -14.64 7.33
N ASP A 181 -12.23 -15.70 6.54
CA ASP A 181 -11.11 -16.62 6.30
C ASP A 181 -9.94 -15.91 5.55
N ASP A 182 -8.73 -16.41 5.74
CA ASP A 182 -7.61 -16.06 4.88
C ASP A 182 -7.89 -16.42 3.42
N TYR A 183 -7.36 -15.66 2.47
CA TYR A 183 -7.68 -15.79 1.06
C TYR A 183 -7.37 -17.16 0.46
N GLY A 184 -6.29 -17.82 0.92
CA GLY A 184 -5.96 -19.19 0.49
C GLY A 184 -7.04 -20.19 0.93
N LEU A 185 -7.43 -20.15 2.19
CA LEU A 185 -8.49 -20.99 2.73
C LEU A 185 -9.85 -20.68 2.09
N ALA A 186 -10.15 -19.40 1.87
CA ALA A 186 -11.38 -18.96 1.21
C ALA A 186 -11.48 -19.53 -0.21
N LEU A 187 -10.39 -19.48 -0.99
CA LEU A 187 -10.35 -20.07 -2.33
C LEU A 187 -10.60 -21.58 -2.28
N GLU A 188 -9.96 -22.29 -1.36
CA GLU A 188 -10.20 -23.73 -1.18
C GLU A 188 -11.67 -24.03 -0.86
N LYS A 189 -12.29 -23.27 0.06
CA LYS A 189 -13.70 -23.41 0.42
C LYS A 189 -14.62 -23.12 -0.77
N LEU A 190 -14.32 -22.08 -1.55
CA LEU A 190 -15.07 -21.72 -2.76
C LEU A 190 -15.02 -22.85 -3.78
N LEU A 191 -13.84 -23.39 -4.07
CA LEU A 191 -13.68 -24.50 -5.03
C LEU A 191 -14.37 -25.81 -4.56
N ARG A 192 -14.50 -26.01 -3.23
CA ARG A 192 -15.28 -27.14 -2.67
C ARG A 192 -16.79 -26.84 -2.58
N GLY A 193 -17.23 -25.62 -2.92
CA GLY A 193 -18.64 -25.23 -2.84
C GLY A 193 -19.14 -24.97 -1.42
N GLU A 194 -18.26 -24.77 -0.43
CA GLU A 194 -18.61 -24.49 0.97
C GLU A 194 -19.04 -23.02 1.18
N ILE A 195 -18.57 -22.12 0.32
CA ILE A 195 -18.99 -20.70 0.25
C ILE A 195 -19.45 -20.36 -1.15
N ALA A 196 -20.28 -19.35 -1.30
CA ALA A 196 -20.81 -18.93 -2.61
C ALA A 196 -19.82 -18.06 -3.39
N ALA A 197 -19.08 -17.19 -2.70
CA ALA A 197 -18.12 -16.28 -3.30
C ALA A 197 -17.01 -15.89 -2.31
N MET A 198 -15.95 -15.36 -2.87
CA MET A 198 -14.90 -14.66 -2.13
C MET A 198 -14.59 -13.32 -2.77
N ILE A 199 -14.23 -12.35 -1.95
CA ILE A 199 -13.81 -11.02 -2.38
C ILE A 199 -12.33 -10.84 -2.09
N TYR A 200 -11.65 -10.15 -3.03
CA TYR A 200 -10.29 -9.70 -2.82
C TYR A 200 -10.06 -8.35 -3.51
N VAL A 201 -9.70 -7.34 -2.71
CA VAL A 201 -9.32 -6.01 -3.23
C VAL A 201 -7.81 -5.95 -3.30
N ALA A 202 -7.29 -5.95 -4.50
CA ALA A 202 -5.85 -5.99 -4.77
C ALA A 202 -5.55 -5.48 -6.18
N GLY A 203 -4.30 -5.07 -6.42
CA GLY A 203 -3.85 -4.72 -7.78
C GLY A 203 -3.82 -5.94 -8.70
N LYS A 204 -4.41 -5.82 -9.87
CA LYS A 204 -4.45 -6.87 -10.90
C LYS A 204 -3.14 -6.91 -11.73
N PRO A 205 -2.72 -8.10 -12.22
CA PRO A 205 -3.23 -9.40 -11.83
C PRO A 205 -2.73 -9.81 -10.45
N THR A 206 -3.54 -10.58 -9.70
CA THR A 206 -3.13 -11.15 -8.43
C THR A 206 -2.84 -12.64 -8.55
N ASP A 207 -1.73 -13.09 -7.98
CA ASP A 207 -1.21 -14.45 -8.09
C ASP A 207 -2.19 -15.54 -7.64
N ILE A 208 -3.08 -15.22 -6.71
CA ILE A 208 -4.05 -16.19 -6.19
C ILE A 208 -5.06 -16.58 -7.29
N PHE A 209 -5.39 -15.65 -8.19
CA PHE A 209 -6.37 -15.90 -9.25
C PHE A 209 -5.75 -16.36 -10.56
N THR A 210 -4.51 -15.95 -10.86
CA THR A 210 -3.82 -16.37 -12.08
C THR A 210 -3.51 -17.88 -12.15
N LYS A 211 -3.69 -18.59 -11.04
CA LYS A 211 -3.43 -20.04 -10.93
C LYS A 211 -4.70 -20.90 -10.97
N ILE A 212 -5.87 -20.27 -11.12
CA ILE A 212 -7.15 -20.97 -11.15
C ILE A 212 -7.42 -21.45 -12.57
N PRO A 213 -7.62 -22.77 -12.81
CA PRO A 213 -7.91 -23.29 -14.14
C PRO A 213 -9.27 -22.85 -14.67
N ALA A 214 -9.44 -22.74 -15.95
CA ALA A 214 -10.69 -22.33 -16.63
C ALA A 214 -11.89 -23.26 -16.30
N ASP A 215 -11.64 -24.54 -16.04
CA ASP A 215 -12.66 -25.55 -15.72
C ASP A 215 -12.94 -25.71 -14.22
N SER A 216 -12.47 -24.78 -13.40
CA SER A 216 -12.59 -24.81 -11.94
C SER A 216 -14.02 -24.63 -11.39
N GLY A 217 -14.97 -24.24 -12.23
CA GLY A 217 -16.38 -24.01 -11.83
C GLY A 217 -16.61 -22.69 -11.08
N VAL A 218 -15.64 -21.76 -11.15
CA VAL A 218 -15.75 -20.40 -10.63
C VAL A 218 -15.47 -19.37 -11.70
N HIS A 219 -15.99 -18.15 -11.51
CA HIS A 219 -15.79 -17.03 -12.44
C HIS A 219 -15.85 -15.68 -11.69
N PHE A 220 -15.38 -14.63 -12.33
CA PHE A 220 -15.58 -13.28 -11.81
C PHE A 220 -17.00 -12.79 -12.10
N VAL A 221 -17.66 -12.24 -11.08
CA VAL A 221 -18.97 -11.62 -11.17
C VAL A 221 -18.79 -10.10 -11.33
N PRO A 222 -19.48 -9.47 -12.30
CA PRO A 222 -19.40 -8.02 -12.48
C PRO A 222 -20.02 -7.28 -11.28
N VAL A 223 -19.44 -6.12 -10.96
CA VAL A 223 -19.95 -5.20 -9.94
C VAL A 223 -20.63 -4.03 -10.64
N PRO A 224 -21.91 -3.72 -10.35
CA PRO A 224 -22.62 -2.65 -11.03
C PRO A 224 -22.03 -1.28 -10.70
N LEU A 225 -21.79 -0.44 -11.73
CA LEU A 225 -21.25 0.90 -11.59
C LEU A 225 -22.38 1.90 -11.26
N THR A 226 -22.94 1.82 -10.04
CA THR A 226 -23.99 2.72 -9.59
C THR A 226 -23.44 4.10 -9.19
N ASP A 227 -24.25 5.15 -9.29
CA ASP A 227 -23.85 6.50 -8.86
C ASP A 227 -23.35 6.51 -7.41
N ALA A 228 -24.02 5.76 -6.52
CA ALA A 228 -23.64 5.67 -5.12
C ALA A 228 -22.27 5.02 -4.90
N LEU A 229 -21.88 4.02 -5.67
CA LEU A 229 -20.53 3.45 -5.65
C LEU A 229 -19.51 4.42 -6.24
N MET A 230 -19.87 5.14 -7.29
CA MET A 230 -18.97 6.09 -7.97
C MET A 230 -18.66 7.35 -7.15
N GLU A 231 -19.38 7.61 -6.06
CA GLU A 231 -19.00 8.66 -5.10
C GLU A 231 -17.68 8.36 -4.36
N THR A 232 -17.32 7.08 -4.22
CA THR A 232 -16.14 6.64 -3.45
C THR A 232 -15.12 5.88 -4.29
N TYR A 233 -15.62 5.08 -5.24
CA TYR A 233 -14.80 4.15 -6.04
C TYR A 233 -14.67 4.62 -7.48
N LEU A 234 -13.69 4.10 -8.18
CA LEU A 234 -13.45 4.36 -9.60
C LEU A 234 -13.97 3.18 -10.43
N PRO A 235 -14.51 3.42 -11.64
CA PRO A 235 -14.79 2.33 -12.56
C PRO A 235 -13.50 1.62 -12.97
N SER A 236 -13.55 0.30 -13.08
CA SER A 236 -12.45 -0.53 -13.54
C SER A 236 -12.96 -1.78 -14.26
N THR A 237 -12.06 -2.55 -14.84
CA THR A 237 -12.37 -3.81 -15.52
C THR A 237 -11.33 -4.87 -15.17
N LEU A 238 -11.73 -6.15 -15.17
CA LEU A 238 -10.82 -7.29 -15.22
C LEU A 238 -10.79 -7.82 -16.64
N THR A 239 -9.61 -7.96 -17.22
CA THR A 239 -9.45 -8.29 -18.63
C THR A 239 -8.88 -9.70 -18.85
N HIS A 240 -9.03 -10.24 -20.04
CA HIS A 240 -8.40 -11.50 -20.43
C HIS A 240 -6.87 -11.46 -20.28
N VAL A 241 -6.24 -10.31 -20.52
CA VAL A 241 -4.78 -10.14 -20.32
C VAL A 241 -4.39 -10.31 -18.86
N ASP A 242 -5.24 -9.87 -17.92
CA ASP A 242 -5.00 -10.03 -16.48
C ASP A 242 -5.20 -11.50 -16.04
N TYR A 243 -6.27 -12.14 -16.55
CA TYR A 243 -6.72 -13.47 -16.12
C TYR A 243 -7.21 -14.33 -17.30
N PRO A 244 -6.32 -14.91 -18.10
CA PRO A 244 -6.68 -15.63 -19.33
C PRO A 244 -7.66 -16.81 -19.11
N ASP A 245 -7.56 -17.48 -17.97
CA ASP A 245 -8.40 -18.64 -17.65
C ASP A 245 -9.75 -18.29 -17.03
N LEU A 246 -9.92 -17.06 -16.50
CA LEU A 246 -11.13 -16.64 -15.79
C LEU A 246 -11.94 -15.56 -16.52
N VAL A 247 -11.34 -14.80 -17.43
CA VAL A 247 -11.99 -13.73 -18.19
C VAL A 247 -11.99 -14.10 -19.68
N PRO A 248 -13.15 -14.21 -20.33
CA PRO A 248 -13.24 -14.47 -21.76
C PRO A 248 -12.57 -13.38 -22.60
N GLU A 249 -11.89 -13.74 -23.70
CA GLU A 249 -11.25 -12.78 -24.60
C GLU A 249 -12.25 -11.75 -25.20
N ALA A 250 -13.48 -12.17 -25.38
CA ALA A 250 -14.53 -11.35 -26.03
C ALA A 250 -15.19 -10.32 -25.10
N ARG A 251 -14.96 -10.37 -23.78
CA ARG A 251 -15.70 -9.52 -22.83
C ARG A 251 -14.90 -9.30 -21.54
N ASP A 252 -14.61 -8.05 -21.25
CA ASP A 252 -14.10 -7.63 -19.94
C ASP A 252 -15.18 -7.74 -18.87
N ILE A 253 -14.76 -7.92 -17.62
CA ILE A 253 -15.66 -7.93 -16.46
C ILE A 253 -15.60 -6.56 -15.78
N GLU A 254 -16.73 -5.86 -15.76
CA GLU A 254 -16.86 -4.58 -15.08
C GLU A 254 -16.70 -4.75 -13.57
N THR A 255 -15.95 -3.84 -12.96
CA THR A 255 -15.74 -3.79 -11.51
C THR A 255 -15.40 -2.37 -11.06
N ILE A 256 -15.18 -2.21 -9.77
CA ILE A 256 -14.73 -0.96 -9.15
C ILE A 256 -13.26 -1.08 -8.69
N ALA A 257 -12.62 0.06 -8.50
CA ALA A 257 -11.29 0.15 -7.94
C ALA A 257 -11.17 1.26 -6.90
N ILE A 258 -10.19 1.11 -6.01
CA ILE A 258 -9.82 2.08 -4.98
C ILE A 258 -8.32 2.35 -5.03
N GLY A 259 -7.90 3.58 -4.73
CA GLY A 259 -6.47 3.93 -4.73
C GLY A 259 -5.71 3.31 -3.56
N ALA A 260 -4.56 2.69 -3.83
CA ALA A 260 -3.57 2.37 -2.80
C ALA A 260 -2.75 3.61 -2.47
N VAL A 261 -2.45 3.81 -1.18
CA VAL A 261 -1.76 5.00 -0.65
C VAL A 261 -0.64 4.58 0.29
N MET A 262 0.49 5.24 0.17
CA MET A 262 1.60 5.10 1.12
C MET A 262 1.40 6.06 2.28
N ALA A 263 0.96 5.53 3.43
CA ALA A 263 0.61 6.29 4.63
C ALA A 263 1.75 6.34 5.65
N VAL A 264 1.82 7.44 6.40
CA VAL A 264 2.82 7.68 7.44
C VAL A 264 2.19 8.45 8.61
N TYR A 265 2.74 8.29 9.81
CA TYR A 265 2.33 9.13 10.94
C TYR A 265 2.77 10.60 10.70
N ASN A 266 1.98 11.53 11.23
CA ASN A 266 2.29 12.97 11.17
C ASN A 266 3.36 13.35 12.19
N TRP A 267 4.60 12.89 11.98
CA TRP A 267 5.75 13.18 12.85
C TRP A 267 6.05 14.68 12.87
N ALA A 268 6.45 15.20 14.02
CA ALA A 268 6.96 16.57 14.12
C ALA A 268 8.39 16.67 13.50
N PRO A 269 8.75 17.81 12.88
CA PRO A 269 10.02 17.96 12.15
C PRO A 269 11.29 17.75 12.99
N ASP A 270 11.21 17.93 14.31
CA ASP A 270 12.31 17.74 15.27
C ASP A 270 12.50 16.26 15.69
N GLN A 271 11.64 15.36 15.25
CA GLN A 271 11.70 13.94 15.61
C GLN A 271 12.61 13.16 14.64
N GLU A 272 13.37 12.20 15.18
CA GLU A 272 14.24 11.32 14.41
C GLU A 272 13.48 10.56 13.32
N ARG A 273 12.25 10.10 13.62
CA ARG A 273 11.41 9.40 12.64
C ARG A 273 10.98 10.29 11.47
N TYR A 274 10.73 11.58 11.70
CA TYR A 274 10.48 12.52 10.61
C TYR A 274 11.66 12.57 9.64
N THR A 275 12.87 12.76 10.17
CA THR A 275 14.09 12.82 9.37
C THR A 275 14.36 11.50 8.61
N LYS A 276 14.08 10.36 9.25
CA LYS A 276 14.23 9.04 8.63
C LYS A 276 13.27 8.87 7.45
N VAL A 277 11.98 9.18 7.64
CA VAL A 277 10.99 9.08 6.58
C VAL A 277 11.21 10.14 5.49
N ALA A 278 11.70 11.32 5.83
CA ALA A 278 12.07 12.34 4.83
C ALA A 278 13.21 11.85 3.91
N ARG A 279 14.22 11.15 4.45
CA ARG A 279 15.28 10.51 3.64
C ARG A 279 14.71 9.41 2.73
N PHE A 280 13.78 8.61 3.25
CA PHE A 280 13.09 7.64 2.42
C PHE A 280 12.34 8.30 1.25
N VAL A 281 11.63 9.40 1.50
CA VAL A 281 10.92 10.16 0.45
C VAL A 281 11.89 10.66 -0.61
N GLU A 282 13.01 11.26 -0.19
CA GLU A 282 14.06 11.74 -1.11
C GLU A 282 14.59 10.60 -1.98
N ALA A 283 15.00 9.48 -1.38
CA ALA A 283 15.53 8.32 -2.10
C ALA A 283 14.48 7.72 -3.03
N PHE A 284 13.25 7.53 -2.57
CA PHE A 284 12.18 6.93 -3.35
C PHE A 284 11.82 7.77 -4.58
N PHE A 285 11.60 9.07 -4.40
CA PHE A 285 11.19 9.94 -5.48
C PHE A 285 12.33 10.18 -6.48
N SER A 286 13.58 10.31 -6.01
CA SER A 286 14.74 10.50 -6.87
C SER A 286 15.09 9.27 -7.71
N ASN A 287 14.77 8.07 -7.23
CA ASN A 287 15.00 6.80 -7.93
C ASN A 287 13.72 6.25 -8.58
N PHE A 288 12.67 7.07 -8.76
CA PHE A 288 11.36 6.56 -9.19
C PHE A 288 11.41 5.80 -10.52
N GLU A 289 12.22 6.21 -11.47
CA GLU A 289 12.37 5.56 -12.77
C GLU A 289 12.87 4.10 -12.69
N GLU A 290 13.60 3.74 -11.62
CA GLU A 290 14.07 2.37 -11.43
C GLU A 290 12.92 1.40 -11.12
N PHE A 291 11.80 1.91 -10.57
CA PHE A 291 10.60 1.14 -10.33
C PHE A 291 9.80 0.86 -11.59
N LEU A 292 10.00 1.65 -12.65
CA LEU A 292 9.33 1.47 -13.93
C LEU A 292 9.98 0.37 -14.80
N LYS A 293 11.14 -0.17 -14.39
CA LYS A 293 11.93 -1.15 -15.14
C LYS A 293 11.65 -2.57 -14.65
N PRO A 294 11.62 -3.59 -15.56
CA PRO A 294 11.60 -4.98 -15.12
C PRO A 294 12.80 -5.31 -14.21
N PRO A 295 12.65 -6.20 -13.24
CA PRO A 295 11.50 -7.09 -12.97
C PRO A 295 10.47 -6.54 -11.98
N ARG A 296 10.39 -5.21 -11.80
CA ARG A 296 9.48 -4.56 -10.84
C ARG A 296 8.02 -4.81 -11.20
N HIS A 297 7.15 -4.75 -10.18
CA HIS A 297 5.73 -4.99 -10.37
C HIS A 297 5.11 -4.00 -11.35
N GLN A 298 4.28 -4.48 -12.30
CA GLN A 298 3.70 -3.62 -13.35
C GLN A 298 2.83 -2.45 -12.81
N LYS A 299 2.25 -2.59 -11.62
CA LYS A 299 1.48 -1.52 -10.96
C LYS A 299 2.30 -0.25 -10.67
N TRP A 300 3.63 -0.30 -10.75
CA TRP A 300 4.46 0.91 -10.71
C TRP A 300 4.21 1.85 -11.88
N GLN A 301 3.75 1.32 -13.03
CA GLN A 301 3.40 2.14 -14.19
C GLN A 301 2.17 3.05 -13.96
N GLU A 302 1.32 2.72 -12.98
CA GLU A 302 0.14 3.51 -12.61
C GLU A 302 0.44 4.58 -11.55
N VAL A 303 1.64 4.57 -10.95
CA VAL A 303 1.98 5.48 -9.85
C VAL A 303 2.17 6.89 -10.37
N ASN A 304 1.41 7.83 -9.79
CA ASN A 304 1.58 9.27 -9.99
C ASN A 304 1.99 9.91 -8.67
N LEU A 305 3.29 10.27 -8.55
CA LEU A 305 3.84 10.85 -7.32
C LEU A 305 3.16 12.18 -6.93
N ALA A 306 2.65 12.92 -7.92
CA ALA A 306 2.00 14.21 -7.70
C ALA A 306 0.49 14.09 -7.42
N ALA A 307 -0.11 12.89 -7.57
CA ALA A 307 -1.55 12.70 -7.41
C ALA A 307 -2.05 13.17 -6.03
N VAL A 308 -3.13 13.93 -6.05
CA VAL A 308 -3.82 14.37 -4.83
C VAL A 308 -4.80 13.27 -4.41
N VAL A 309 -4.81 12.94 -3.12
CA VAL A 309 -5.75 11.99 -2.53
C VAL A 309 -6.79 12.79 -1.75
N PRO A 310 -8.07 12.79 -2.19
CA PRO A 310 -9.13 13.50 -1.49
C PRO A 310 -9.25 13.07 -0.02
N GLY A 311 -9.43 14.03 0.88
CA GLY A 311 -9.53 13.77 2.32
C GLY A 311 -8.21 13.50 3.04
N TRP A 312 -7.07 13.46 2.33
CA TRP A 312 -5.75 13.25 2.90
C TRP A 312 -4.88 14.50 2.82
N THR A 313 -3.99 14.66 3.80
CA THR A 313 -2.94 15.68 3.76
C THR A 313 -1.61 15.02 3.43
N ARG A 314 -0.88 15.57 2.46
CA ARG A 314 0.43 15.05 2.07
C ARG A 314 1.47 15.27 3.17
N PHE A 315 2.39 14.34 3.34
CA PHE A 315 3.54 14.47 4.24
C PHE A 315 4.45 15.61 3.75
N PRO A 316 4.83 16.58 4.63
CA PRO A 316 5.53 17.77 4.18
C PRO A 316 6.78 17.54 3.35
N PRO A 317 7.69 16.59 3.67
CA PRO A 317 8.84 16.31 2.81
C PRO A 317 8.47 15.86 1.40
N ALA A 318 7.39 15.11 1.22
CA ALA A 318 6.94 14.70 -0.11
C ALA A 318 6.39 15.89 -0.92
N GLN A 319 5.65 16.79 -0.27
CA GLN A 319 5.18 18.01 -0.92
C GLN A 319 6.34 18.93 -1.28
N GLN A 320 7.29 19.16 -0.37
CA GLN A 320 8.47 19.98 -0.60
C GLN A 320 9.32 19.46 -1.76
N TRP A 321 9.47 18.13 -1.87
CA TRP A 321 10.20 17.53 -2.98
C TRP A 321 9.55 17.82 -4.34
N LEU A 322 8.20 17.73 -4.41
CA LEU A 322 7.44 18.06 -5.62
C LEU A 322 7.50 19.55 -5.95
N ASP A 323 7.38 20.43 -4.94
CA ASP A 323 7.39 21.88 -5.13
C ASP A 323 8.76 22.42 -5.57
N ALA A 324 9.84 21.73 -5.22
CA ALA A 324 11.21 22.11 -5.58
C ALA A 324 11.58 21.83 -7.05
N ARG A 325 10.73 21.08 -7.78
CA ARG A 325 10.99 20.69 -9.17
C ARG A 325 10.16 21.46 -10.17
N PRO A 326 10.71 21.81 -11.36
CA PRO A 326 9.92 22.39 -12.44
C PRO A 326 8.73 21.52 -12.81
N ARG A 327 7.60 22.13 -13.21
CA ARG A 327 6.40 21.39 -13.64
C ARG A 327 6.68 20.37 -14.74
N ALA A 328 7.64 20.63 -15.60
CA ALA A 328 8.07 19.71 -16.65
C ALA A 328 8.61 18.38 -16.09
N GLU A 329 9.48 18.42 -15.07
CA GLU A 329 9.98 17.21 -14.40
C GLU A 329 8.88 16.51 -13.59
N ALA A 330 7.98 17.27 -12.94
CA ALA A 330 6.85 16.70 -12.21
C ALA A 330 5.87 15.94 -13.13
N ALA A 331 5.76 16.35 -14.38
CA ALA A 331 4.88 15.70 -15.36
C ALA A 331 5.38 14.32 -15.82
N VAL A 332 6.68 14.03 -15.72
CA VAL A 332 7.23 12.67 -15.98
C VAL A 332 6.66 11.64 -14.99
N TYR A 333 6.23 12.10 -13.83
CA TYR A 333 5.65 11.25 -12.78
C TYR A 333 4.13 11.07 -12.91
N ASP A 334 3.50 11.69 -13.92
CA ASP A 334 2.10 11.48 -14.28
C ASP A 334 2.02 10.41 -15.39
N PRO A 335 1.38 9.25 -15.16
CA PRO A 335 1.33 8.16 -16.14
C PRO A 335 0.69 8.55 -17.47
N GLU A 336 -0.36 9.38 -17.46
CA GLU A 336 -1.04 9.83 -18.66
C GLU A 336 -0.17 10.79 -19.48
N LEU A 337 0.47 11.77 -18.80
CA LEU A 337 1.41 12.68 -19.43
C LEU A 337 2.64 11.95 -19.94
N ARG A 338 3.16 10.99 -19.19
CA ARG A 338 4.30 10.16 -19.61
C ARG A 338 3.96 9.35 -20.86
N THR A 339 2.83 8.67 -20.89
CA THR A 339 2.38 7.90 -22.06
C THR A 339 2.19 8.81 -23.29
N ALA A 340 1.52 9.95 -23.10
CA ALA A 340 1.31 10.93 -24.16
C ALA A 340 2.64 11.54 -24.64
N PHE A 341 3.59 11.80 -23.74
CA PHE A 341 4.92 12.30 -24.10
C PHE A 341 5.73 11.25 -24.88
N GLN A 342 5.69 9.98 -24.48
CA GLN A 342 6.34 8.90 -25.25
C GLN A 342 5.76 8.77 -26.65
N ALA A 343 4.43 8.86 -26.80
CA ALA A 343 3.77 8.87 -28.10
C ALA A 343 4.19 10.08 -28.95
N PHE A 344 4.32 11.25 -28.34
CA PHE A 344 4.80 12.47 -29.01
C PHE A 344 6.27 12.33 -29.45
N VAL A 345 7.16 11.77 -28.63
CA VAL A 345 8.56 11.50 -28.99
C VAL A 345 8.65 10.54 -30.17
N GLN A 346 7.82 9.49 -30.17
CA GLN A 346 7.76 8.54 -31.28
C GLN A 346 7.25 9.22 -32.57
N PHE A 347 6.20 10.04 -32.47
CA PHE A 347 5.66 10.81 -33.58
C PHE A 347 6.72 11.76 -34.21
N ILE A 348 7.50 12.46 -33.38
CA ILE A 348 8.61 13.33 -33.89
C ILE A 348 9.67 12.48 -34.59
N LYS A 349 10.07 11.34 -34.04
CA LYS A 349 11.06 10.45 -34.67
C LYS A 349 10.61 9.93 -36.05
N GLU A 350 9.32 9.66 -36.21
CA GLU A 350 8.72 9.19 -37.46
C GLU A 350 8.50 10.32 -38.48
N SER A 351 8.21 11.55 -38.00
CA SER A 351 7.89 12.69 -38.85
C SER A 351 9.12 13.46 -39.37
N GLU A 352 10.31 13.31 -38.75
CA GLU A 352 11.54 14.00 -39.15
C GLU A 352 12.66 12.97 -39.47
N PRO A 353 12.55 12.14 -40.54
CA PRO A 353 13.52 11.08 -40.82
C PRO A 353 14.85 11.55 -41.42
N GLN A 354 15.06 12.86 -41.69
CA GLN A 354 16.24 13.37 -42.46
C GLN A 354 17.24 14.19 -41.65
N ALA A 355 17.10 14.37 -40.36
CA ALA A 355 18.17 15.04 -39.57
C ALA A 355 19.08 13.98 -38.96
N GLY A 356 20.09 13.54 -39.69
CA GLY A 356 21.23 12.73 -39.18
C GLY A 356 22.11 13.48 -38.15
N GLN A 357 21.53 14.38 -37.40
CA GLN A 357 22.06 14.94 -36.16
C GLN A 357 21.27 14.37 -34.99
N THR A 358 21.96 13.68 -34.11
CA THR A 358 21.49 13.35 -32.77
C THR A 358 20.86 14.60 -32.20
N ILE A 359 19.53 14.68 -32.17
CA ILE A 359 18.81 15.75 -31.49
C ILE A 359 19.05 15.52 -30.01
N SER A 360 20.15 16.03 -29.49
CA SER A 360 20.33 16.33 -28.08
C SER A 360 19.45 17.54 -27.78
N LEU A 361 18.14 17.39 -27.93
CA LEU A 361 17.19 18.35 -27.38
C LEU A 361 17.23 18.14 -25.88
N ASP A 362 17.56 19.20 -25.16
CA ASP A 362 17.31 19.29 -23.73
C ASP A 362 15.89 18.75 -23.46
N GLU A 363 15.78 17.77 -22.60
CA GLU A 363 14.53 17.07 -22.30
C GLU A 363 13.43 18.06 -21.88
N ALA A 364 13.81 19.15 -21.20
CA ALA A 364 12.91 20.24 -20.85
C ALA A 364 12.36 20.97 -22.09
N ALA A 365 13.20 21.24 -23.10
CA ALA A 365 12.77 21.90 -24.34
C ALA A 365 11.85 20.98 -25.17
N LEU A 366 12.08 19.67 -25.14
CA LEU A 366 11.22 18.69 -25.81
C LEU A 366 9.86 18.58 -25.10
N PHE A 367 9.85 18.66 -23.79
CA PHE A 367 8.62 18.63 -22.98
C PHE A 367 7.79 19.91 -23.19
N GLU A 368 8.38 21.08 -23.25
CA GLU A 368 7.67 22.33 -23.58
C GLU A 368 7.01 22.26 -24.97
N ARG A 369 7.69 21.68 -25.97
CA ARG A 369 7.10 21.42 -27.29
C ARG A 369 5.94 20.44 -27.22
N PHE A 370 6.00 19.42 -26.39
CA PHE A 370 4.93 18.48 -26.13
C PHE A 370 3.71 19.16 -25.51
N MET A 371 3.90 19.99 -24.47
CA MET A 371 2.79 20.70 -23.83
C MET A 371 2.09 21.64 -24.82
N ALA A 372 2.85 22.38 -25.63
CA ALA A 372 2.30 23.23 -26.68
C ALA A 372 1.59 22.44 -27.81
N TRP A 373 2.02 21.22 -28.10
CA TRP A 373 1.35 20.33 -29.04
C TRP A 373 0.03 19.83 -28.46
N ARG A 374 0.01 19.40 -27.18
CA ARG A 374 -1.18 18.90 -26.47
C ARG A 374 -2.28 19.97 -26.35
N GLU A 375 -1.93 21.20 -26.01
CA GLU A 375 -2.89 22.33 -25.97
C GLU A 375 -3.58 22.55 -27.32
N ARG A 376 -2.86 22.38 -28.42
CA ARG A 376 -3.43 22.49 -29.77
C ARG A 376 -4.37 21.33 -30.14
N GLN A 377 -4.13 20.12 -29.61
CA GLN A 377 -5.00 18.96 -29.84
C GLN A 377 -6.29 19.04 -29.00
N GLY A 378 -6.23 19.60 -27.79
CA GLY A 378 -7.41 19.80 -26.93
C GLY A 378 -8.31 20.97 -27.32
N SER A 379 -7.92 21.75 -28.35
CA SER A 379 -8.65 22.92 -28.86
C SER A 379 -9.39 22.62 -30.20
N GLN A 380 -9.35 21.38 -30.67
CA GLN A 380 -10.10 20.85 -31.82
C GLN A 380 -11.18 19.87 -31.35
#